data_c59f69f298e5d2f0279f610cffcc5d18
#
_entry.id   c59f69f298e5d2f0279f610cffcc5d18
#
_cell.length_a   1.000
_cell.length_b   1.000
_cell.length_c   1.000
_cell.angle_alpha   90.00
_cell.angle_beta   90.00
_cell.angle_gamma   90.00
#
_symmetry.space_group_name_H-M   'P 1'
#
loop_
_entity.id
_entity.type
_entity.pdbx_description
1 polymer ?
#
loop_
_entity_poly.entity_id
_entity_poly.type
_entity_poly.pdbx_seq_one_letter_code
_entity_poly.pdbx_strand_id
1 'polypeptide(L)' 'MFEKLAEIEARYDELEREMADHEVITDQLRYKKVTKAHSDLEDIVTHYRELKRVMGEIQ' A
#
# COMPACT_ATOMS: atom_id res chain seq x y z
N MET A 1 -5.77 -13.02 11.53
CA MET A 1 -4.47 -12.46 11.40
C MET A 1 -4.10 -12.12 9.98
N PHE A 2 -4.16 -13.07 9.11
CA PHE A 2 -3.89 -12.78 7.70
C PHE A 2 -4.91 -11.83 7.10
N GLU A 3 -6.12 -11.84 7.65
CA GLU A 3 -7.15 -10.95 7.14
C GLU A 3 -6.74 -9.49 7.28
N LYS A 4 -6.12 -9.16 8.40
CA LYS A 4 -5.68 -7.80 8.62
C LYS A 4 -4.59 -7.41 7.64
N LEU A 5 -3.66 -8.32 7.40
CA LEU A 5 -2.60 -8.04 6.45
C LEU A 5 -3.14 -7.89 5.05
N ALA A 6 -4.15 -8.68 4.71
CA ALA A 6 -4.76 -8.56 3.40
C ALA A 6 -5.46 -7.21 3.25
N GLU A 7 -6.05 -6.73 4.34
CA GLU A 7 -6.69 -5.41 4.30
C GLU A 7 -5.66 -4.31 4.10
N ILE A 8 -4.53 -4.45 4.75
CA ILE A 8 -3.47 -3.46 4.59
C ILE A 8 -2.96 -3.46 3.14
N GLU A 9 -2.79 -4.63 2.57
CA GLU A 9 -2.35 -4.73 1.19
C GLU A 9 -3.37 -4.12 0.24
N ALA A 10 -4.64 -4.38 0.49
CA ALA A 10 -5.69 -3.81 -0.34
C ALA A 10 -5.70 -2.30 -0.23
N ARG A 11 -5.49 -1.78 0.96
CA ARG A 11 -5.43 -0.35 1.15
C ARG A 11 -4.22 0.25 0.44
N TYR A 12 -3.12 -0.45 0.48
CA TYR A 12 -1.91 -0.02 -0.20
C TYR A 12 -2.14 0.07 -1.71
N ASP A 13 -2.78 -0.94 -2.27
CA ASP A 13 -3.09 -0.93 -3.70
C ASP A 13 -4.04 0.20 -4.04
N GLU A 14 -5.00 0.45 -3.16
CA GLU A 14 -5.95 1.53 -3.37
C GLU A 14 -5.23 2.87 -3.40
N LEU A 15 -4.31 3.06 -2.47
CA LEU A 15 -3.54 4.30 -2.43
C LEU A 15 -2.68 4.46 -3.67
N GLU A 16 -2.14 3.36 -4.17
CA GLU A 16 -1.35 3.40 -5.39
C GLU A 16 -2.21 3.86 -6.56
N ARG A 17 -3.44 3.39 -6.63
CA ARG A 17 -4.33 3.82 -7.68
C ARG A 17 -4.65 5.30 -7.56
N GLU A 18 -4.86 5.76 -6.34
CA GLU A 18 -5.14 7.17 -6.12
C GLU A 18 -3.96 8.04 -6.51
N MET A 19 -2.75 7.55 -6.27
CA MET A 19 -1.57 8.30 -6.66
C MET A 19 -1.45 8.43 -8.16
N ALA A 20 -2.06 7.52 -8.91
CA ALA A 20 -2.06 7.58 -10.35
C ALA A 20 -3.28 8.30 -10.91
N ASP A 21 -4.21 8.66 -10.04
CA ASP A 21 -5.43 9.31 -10.45
C ASP A 21 -5.14 10.79 -10.76
N HIS A 22 -5.51 11.19 -11.96
CA HIS A 22 -5.23 12.55 -12.39
C HIS A 22 -5.89 13.58 -11.46
N GLU A 23 -7.10 13.29 -11.02
CA GLU A 23 -7.81 14.21 -10.13
C GLU A 23 -7.09 14.37 -8.80
N VAL A 24 -6.54 13.29 -8.30
CA VAL A 24 -5.79 13.36 -7.05
C VAL A 24 -4.49 14.11 -7.25
N ILE A 25 -3.85 13.89 -8.38
CA ILE A 25 -2.57 14.55 -8.66
C ILE A 25 -2.74 16.05 -8.74
N THR A 26 -3.85 16.51 -9.29
CA THR A 26 -4.08 17.94 -9.40
C THR A 26 -4.47 18.57 -8.07
N ASP A 27 -4.90 17.76 -7.10
CA ASP A 27 -5.23 18.26 -5.76
C ASP A 27 -4.01 18.02 -4.87
N GLN A 28 -3.21 19.04 -4.70
CA GLN A 28 -1.93 18.90 -4.00
C GLN A 28 -2.11 18.42 -2.58
N LEU A 29 -3.10 18.94 -1.88
CA LEU A 29 -3.31 18.54 -0.49
C LEU A 29 -3.68 17.05 -0.41
N ARG A 30 -4.58 16.64 -1.28
CA ARG A 30 -5.01 15.26 -1.29
C ARG A 30 -3.87 14.34 -1.72
N TYR A 31 -3.13 14.75 -2.74
CA TYR A 31 -2.02 13.96 -3.21
C TYR A 31 -0.97 13.78 -2.12
N LYS A 32 -0.73 14.84 -1.37
CA LYS A 32 0.23 14.76 -0.27
C LYS A 32 -0.23 13.77 0.78
N LYS A 33 -1.50 13.79 1.12
CA LYS A 33 -2.03 12.87 2.12
C LYS A 33 -1.95 11.43 1.62
N VAL A 34 -2.30 11.21 0.37
CA VAL A 34 -2.27 9.88 -0.21
C VAL A 34 -0.84 9.36 -0.27
N THR A 35 0.09 10.22 -0.68
CA THR A 35 1.49 9.81 -0.76
C THR A 35 2.03 9.44 0.61
N LYS A 36 1.67 10.21 1.62
CA LYS A 36 2.15 9.92 2.96
C LYS A 36 1.58 8.60 3.47
N ALA A 37 0.28 8.41 3.26
CA ALA A 37 -0.34 7.15 3.68
C ALA A 37 0.26 5.96 2.94
N HIS A 38 0.54 6.14 1.67
CA HIS A 38 1.17 5.08 0.89
C HIS A 38 2.55 4.76 1.44
N SER A 39 3.32 5.79 1.76
CA SER A 39 4.65 5.59 2.31
C SER A 39 4.60 4.89 3.66
N ASP A 40 3.64 5.27 4.49
CA ASP A 40 3.50 4.65 5.80
C ASP A 40 3.19 3.17 5.68
N LEU A 41 2.36 2.81 4.72
CA LEU A 41 2.00 1.42 4.54
C LEU A 41 3.07 0.64 3.80
N GLU A 42 3.90 1.33 3.06
CA GLU A 42 4.91 0.67 2.23
C GLU A 42 5.83 -0.21 3.07
N ASP A 43 6.26 0.29 4.21
CA ASP A 43 7.14 -0.48 5.07
C ASP A 43 6.47 -1.76 5.53
N ILE A 44 5.22 -1.65 5.95
CA ILE A 44 4.49 -2.80 6.43
C ILE A 44 4.27 -3.80 5.31
N VAL A 45 3.85 -3.32 4.16
CA VAL A 45 3.58 -4.20 3.03
C VAL A 45 4.84 -4.89 2.55
N THR A 46 5.94 -4.15 2.48
CA THR A 46 7.21 -4.72 2.06
C THR A 46 7.64 -5.83 3.01
N HIS A 47 7.51 -5.58 4.30
CA HIS A 47 7.86 -6.57 5.31
C HIS A 47 7.00 -7.81 5.18
N TYR A 48 5.72 -7.60 4.98
CA TYR A 48 4.79 -8.71 4.86
C TYR A 48 5.11 -9.56 3.63
N ARG A 49 5.39 -8.91 2.51
CA ARG A 49 5.71 -9.62 1.28
C ARG A 49 7.01 -10.39 1.41
N GLU A 50 7.95 -9.81 2.11
CA GLU A 50 9.23 -10.47 2.34
C GLU A 50 9.05 -11.70 3.21
N LEU A 51 8.21 -11.60 4.22
CA LEU A 51 7.92 -12.72 5.10
C LEU A 51 7.29 -13.86 4.31
N LYS A 52 6.34 -13.52 3.46
CA LYS A 52 5.69 -14.52 2.65
C LYS A 52 6.69 -15.25 1.78
N ARG A 53 7.63 -14.53 1.24
CA ARG A 53 8.62 -15.12 0.35
C ARG A 53 9.55 -16.05 1.13
N VAL A 54 9.96 -15.60 2.29
CA VAL A 54 10.88 -16.41 3.09
C VAL A 54 10.20 -17.67 3.57
N MET A 55 8.92 -17.58 3.86
CA MET A 55 8.22 -18.75 4.32
C MET A 55 7.88 -19.74 3.19
N GLY A 56 8.45 -19.51 2.08
CA GLY A 56 8.30 -20.48 1.05
C GLY A 56 7.13 -20.29 0.20
N GLU A 57 6.85 -19.26 0.09
CA GLU A 57 5.99 -19.00 -0.58
C GLU A 57 5.69 -19.50 -1.71
N ILE A 58 5.81 -20.23 -1.79
CA ILE A 58 5.58 -20.86 -2.82
C ILE A 58 4.38 -20.64 -3.32
N GLN A 59 3.85 -20.22 -3.24
CA GLN A 59 2.92 -19.99 -3.72
C GLN A 59 2.56 -20.15 -4.29
#